data_b400fc152acd101bd38ca0d8154efdc2
#
_entry.id   b400fc152acd101bd38ca0d8154efdc2
#
_cell.length_a   1.000
_cell.length_b   1.000
_cell.length_c   1.000
_cell.angle_alpha   90.00
_cell.angle_beta   90.00
_cell.angle_gamma   90.00
#
_symmetry.space_group_name_H-M   'P 1'
#
loop_
_entity.id
_entity.type
_entity.pdbx_description
1 polymer ?
#
loop_
_entity_poly.entity_id
_entity_poly.type
_entity_poly.pdbx_seq_one_letter_code
_entity_poly.pdbx_strand_id
1 'polypeptide(L)'
;MSVPERDRIAEFKEVAEMMPDDPVVRFGLAGAYLEAGQAESAVTEYEETIRLKPEYSAAHRGLGRALERAGRRDEALAAYRKGLEVATRTGDLQTKKEIEVFLRRLETAGS
;
A
#
# COMPACT_ATOMS: atom_id res chain seq x y z
N MET A 1 -24.32 0.65 -9.39
CA MET A 1 -23.37 0.16 -10.42
C MET A 1 -21.95 0.46 -10.00
N SER A 2 -21.05 -0.48 -10.21
CA SER A 2 -19.64 -0.26 -9.89
C SER A 2 -18.95 0.48 -11.05
N VAL A 3 -18.05 1.39 -10.67
CA VAL A 3 -17.24 2.14 -11.64
C VAL A 3 -16.12 1.21 -12.15
N PRO A 4 -15.86 1.15 -13.47
CA PRO A 4 -14.73 0.38 -13.99
C PRO A 4 -13.41 0.83 -13.36
N GLU A 5 -12.49 -0.11 -13.19
CA GLU A 5 -11.20 0.15 -12.52
C GLU A 5 -10.43 1.31 -13.14
N ARG A 6 -10.38 1.37 -14.48
CA ARG A 6 -9.67 2.46 -15.18
C ARG A 6 -10.31 3.83 -14.89
N ASP A 7 -11.65 3.87 -14.69
CA ASP A 7 -12.34 5.12 -14.38
C ASP A 7 -12.05 5.54 -12.94
N ARG A 8 -11.93 4.58 -12.01
CA ARG A 8 -11.54 4.85 -10.64
C ARG A 8 -10.14 5.43 -10.58
N ILE A 9 -9.21 4.87 -11.37
CA ILE A 9 -7.85 5.41 -11.46
C ILE A 9 -7.90 6.85 -11.96
N ALA A 10 -8.65 7.11 -13.04
CA ALA A 10 -8.76 8.45 -13.61
C ALA A 10 -9.34 9.44 -12.60
N GLU A 11 -10.36 9.04 -11.86
CA GLU A 11 -10.96 9.89 -10.82
C GLU A 11 -9.98 10.22 -9.71
N PHE A 12 -9.27 9.22 -9.21
CA PHE A 12 -8.27 9.45 -8.16
C PHE A 12 -7.10 10.30 -8.65
N LYS A 13 -6.67 10.10 -9.91
CA LYS A 13 -5.59 10.92 -10.49
C LYS A 13 -6.01 12.38 -10.56
N GLU A 14 -7.24 12.64 -10.98
CA GLU A 14 -7.76 13.99 -11.05
C GLU A 14 -7.78 14.64 -9.66
N VAL A 15 -8.27 13.93 -8.65
CA VAL A 15 -8.28 14.44 -7.28
C VAL A 15 -6.86 14.65 -6.77
N ALA A 16 -5.94 13.74 -7.09
CA ALA A 16 -4.54 13.86 -6.67
C ALA A 16 -3.85 15.07 -7.30
N GLU A 17 -4.23 15.42 -8.51
CA GLU A 17 -3.71 16.64 -9.15
C GLU A 17 -4.17 17.90 -8.43
N MET A 18 -5.40 17.87 -7.89
CA MET A 18 -5.96 18.99 -7.13
C MET A 18 -5.44 19.02 -5.70
N MET A 19 -5.12 17.86 -5.12
CA MET A 19 -4.70 17.70 -3.73
C MET A 19 -3.43 16.83 -3.66
N PRO A 20 -2.32 17.31 -4.24
CA PRO A 20 -1.13 16.46 -4.42
C PRO A 20 -0.46 16.02 -3.12
N ASP A 21 -0.67 16.76 -2.04
CA ASP A 21 -0.02 16.48 -0.76
C ASP A 21 -0.97 15.86 0.27
N ASP A 22 -2.11 15.34 -0.18
CA ASP A 22 -3.06 14.66 0.72
C ASP A 22 -2.76 13.16 0.75
N PRO A 23 -2.28 12.63 1.88
CA PRO A 23 -1.92 11.21 1.96
C PRO A 23 -3.11 10.26 1.75
N VAL A 24 -4.32 10.67 2.15
CA VAL A 24 -5.51 9.84 1.98
C VAL A 24 -5.84 9.69 0.49
N VAL A 25 -5.69 10.76 -0.27
CA VAL A 25 -5.93 10.74 -1.73
C VAL A 25 -4.89 9.87 -2.41
N ARG A 26 -3.61 10.00 -2.04
CA ARG A 26 -2.54 9.16 -2.60
C ARG A 26 -2.74 7.70 -2.27
N PHE A 27 -3.14 7.42 -1.04
CA PHE A 27 -3.48 6.06 -0.61
C PHE A 27 -4.61 5.47 -1.45
N GLY A 28 -5.66 6.27 -1.72
CA GLY A 28 -6.76 5.84 -2.57
C GLY A 28 -6.32 5.52 -3.99
N LEU A 29 -5.47 6.38 -4.57
CA LEU A 29 -4.93 6.16 -5.91
C LEU A 29 -4.08 4.89 -5.96
N ALA A 30 -3.23 4.67 -4.95
CA ALA A 30 -2.42 3.47 -4.84
C ALA A 30 -3.30 2.22 -4.83
N GLY A 31 -4.37 2.23 -4.03
CA GLY A 31 -5.30 1.11 -3.96
C GLY A 31 -5.99 0.82 -5.28
N ALA A 32 -6.37 1.88 -6.00
CA ALA A 32 -7.00 1.73 -7.31
C ALA A 32 -6.04 1.08 -8.31
N TYR A 33 -4.78 1.49 -8.31
CA TYR A 33 -3.76 0.86 -9.16
C TYR A 33 -3.56 -0.61 -8.78
N LEU A 34 -3.51 -0.90 -7.47
CA LEU A 34 -3.31 -2.28 -7.01
C LEU A 34 -4.44 -3.18 -7.47
N GLU A 35 -5.68 -2.73 -7.30
CA GLU A 35 -6.85 -3.49 -7.74
C GLU A 35 -6.86 -3.73 -9.24
N ALA A 36 -6.34 -2.79 -10.02
CA ALA A 36 -6.26 -2.89 -11.47
C ALA A 36 -5.07 -3.73 -11.94
N GLY A 37 -4.26 -4.26 -11.04
CA GLY A 37 -3.10 -5.07 -11.38
C GLY A 37 -1.89 -4.26 -11.82
N GLN A 38 -1.92 -2.94 -11.62
CA GLN A 38 -0.79 -2.06 -11.96
C GLN A 38 0.12 -1.89 -10.75
N ALA A 39 0.85 -2.97 -10.44
CA ALA A 39 1.60 -3.07 -9.20
C ALA A 39 2.69 -2.01 -9.04
N GLU A 40 3.45 -1.71 -10.10
CA GLU A 40 4.53 -0.72 -9.99
C GLU A 40 3.99 0.70 -9.78
N SER A 41 2.86 1.03 -10.41
CA SER A 41 2.21 2.32 -10.17
C SER A 41 1.71 2.40 -8.73
N ALA A 42 1.17 1.30 -8.22
CA ALA A 42 0.72 1.23 -6.83
C ALA A 42 1.89 1.44 -5.87
N VAL A 43 3.04 0.82 -6.14
CA VAL A 43 4.26 0.99 -5.33
C VAL A 43 4.61 2.48 -5.24
N THR A 44 4.65 3.16 -6.37
CA THR A 44 4.99 4.59 -6.43
C THR A 44 4.04 5.42 -5.56
N GLU A 45 2.74 5.17 -5.66
CA GLU A 45 1.77 5.96 -4.91
C GLU A 45 1.75 5.62 -3.42
N TYR A 46 1.98 4.37 -3.04
CA TYR A 46 2.13 4.02 -1.63
C TYR A 46 3.38 4.66 -1.03
N GLU A 47 4.49 4.68 -1.78
CA GLU A 47 5.71 5.34 -1.32
C GLU A 47 5.47 6.84 -1.11
N GLU A 48 4.73 7.48 -2.01
CA GLU A 48 4.36 8.88 -1.86
C GLU A 48 3.48 9.10 -0.63
N THR A 49 2.52 8.20 -0.38
CA THR A 49 1.67 8.24 0.81
C THR A 49 2.52 8.21 2.08
N ILE A 50 3.51 7.31 2.12
CA ILE A 50 4.39 7.16 3.28
C ILE A 50 5.30 8.38 3.43
N ARG A 51 5.76 8.96 2.32
CA ARG A 51 6.54 10.20 2.38
C ARG A 51 5.73 11.32 3.05
N LEU A 52 4.45 11.42 2.69
CA LEU A 52 3.57 12.45 3.24
C LEU A 52 3.15 12.16 4.67
N LYS A 53 2.99 10.89 5.01
CA LYS A 53 2.57 10.48 6.36
C LYS A 53 3.26 9.17 6.75
N PRO A 54 4.47 9.24 7.30
CA PRO A 54 5.26 8.03 7.62
C PRO A 54 4.59 7.05 8.58
N GLU A 55 3.65 7.53 9.39
CA GLU A 55 2.95 6.69 10.36
C GLU A 55 1.65 6.08 9.84
N TYR A 56 1.43 6.13 8.55
CA TYR A 56 0.24 5.57 7.93
C TYR A 56 0.45 4.06 7.74
N SER A 57 0.14 3.30 8.79
CA SER A 57 0.41 1.84 8.82
C SER A 57 -0.23 1.09 7.67
N ALA A 58 -1.46 1.44 7.28
CA ALA A 58 -2.15 0.80 6.15
C ALA A 58 -1.40 1.03 4.83
N ALA A 59 -0.68 2.15 4.68
CA ALA A 59 0.10 2.40 3.49
C ALA A 59 1.33 1.49 3.41
N HIS A 60 1.95 1.18 4.54
CA HIS A 60 3.05 0.21 4.58
C HIS A 60 2.55 -1.19 4.21
N ARG A 61 1.36 -1.57 4.69
CA ARG A 61 0.73 -2.84 4.32
C ARG A 61 0.47 -2.86 2.80
N GLY A 62 -0.10 -1.79 2.28
CA GLY A 62 -0.36 -1.66 0.85
C GLY A 62 0.90 -1.74 0.01
N LEU A 63 1.97 -1.06 0.46
CA LEU A 63 3.27 -1.11 -0.22
C LEU A 63 3.79 -2.54 -0.27
N GLY A 64 3.73 -3.26 0.85
CA GLY A 64 4.16 -4.66 0.88
C GLY A 64 3.41 -5.50 -0.14
N ARG A 65 2.10 -5.36 -0.19
CA ARG A 65 1.27 -6.11 -1.14
C ARG A 65 1.58 -5.76 -2.60
N ALA A 66 1.78 -4.48 -2.88
CA ALA A 66 2.12 -4.03 -4.22
C ALA A 66 3.49 -4.57 -4.64
N LEU A 67 4.46 -4.57 -3.73
CA LEU A 67 5.79 -5.11 -3.99
C LEU A 67 5.74 -6.62 -4.23
N GLU A 68 4.94 -7.36 -3.48
CA GLU A 68 4.74 -8.78 -3.75
C GLU A 68 4.22 -9.01 -5.16
N ARG A 69 3.20 -8.26 -5.56
CA ARG A 69 2.62 -8.40 -6.90
C ARG A 69 3.57 -7.97 -8.01
N ALA A 70 4.49 -7.08 -7.69
CA ALA A 70 5.53 -6.65 -8.63
C ALA A 70 6.69 -7.63 -8.68
N GLY A 71 6.66 -8.71 -7.90
CA GLY A 71 7.73 -9.70 -7.84
C GLY A 71 8.96 -9.24 -7.06
N ARG A 72 8.82 -8.22 -6.23
CA ARG A 72 9.92 -7.62 -5.47
C ARG A 72 9.85 -8.09 -4.01
N ARG A 73 10.10 -9.39 -3.83
CA ARG A 73 9.89 -10.09 -2.56
C ARG A 73 10.66 -9.50 -1.37
N ASP A 74 11.96 -9.26 -1.55
CA ASP A 74 12.78 -8.78 -0.43
C ASP A 74 12.36 -7.38 0.03
N GLU A 75 11.98 -6.54 -0.92
CA GLU A 75 11.46 -5.22 -0.61
C GLU A 75 10.10 -5.32 0.07
N ALA A 76 9.26 -6.28 -0.35
CA ALA A 76 7.96 -6.51 0.30
C ALA A 76 8.14 -6.91 1.76
N LEU A 77 9.09 -7.80 2.05
CA LEU A 77 9.40 -8.18 3.43
C LEU A 77 9.80 -6.97 4.26
N ALA A 78 10.67 -6.12 3.72
CA ALA A 78 11.10 -4.91 4.41
C ALA A 78 9.93 -3.95 4.67
N ALA A 79 9.06 -3.78 3.69
CA ALA A 79 7.88 -2.91 3.82
C ALA A 79 6.93 -3.43 4.91
N TYR A 80 6.68 -4.73 4.93
CA TYR A 80 5.82 -5.34 5.96
C TYR A 80 6.42 -5.20 7.34
N ARG A 81 7.73 -5.43 7.49
CA ARG A 81 8.40 -5.29 8.80
C ARG A 81 8.32 -3.86 9.30
N LYS A 82 8.51 -2.89 8.42
CA LYS A 82 8.35 -1.48 8.78
C LYS A 82 6.91 -1.18 9.16
N GLY A 83 5.96 -1.70 8.40
CA GLY A 83 4.53 -1.52 8.70
C GLY A 83 4.14 -2.13 10.03
N LEU A 84 4.72 -3.27 10.38
CA LEU A 84 4.48 -3.93 11.68
C LEU A 84 4.96 -3.04 12.82
N GLU A 85 6.14 -2.45 12.68
CA GLU A 85 6.70 -1.52 13.64
C GLU A 85 5.78 -0.31 13.83
N VAL A 86 5.34 0.29 12.71
CA VAL A 86 4.47 1.47 12.73
C VAL A 86 3.11 1.12 13.34
N ALA A 87 2.50 0.01 12.94
CA ALA A 87 1.19 -0.41 13.44
C ALA A 87 1.25 -0.69 14.94
N THR A 88 2.33 -1.29 15.41
CA THR A 88 2.53 -1.55 16.84
C THR A 88 2.63 -0.25 17.62
N ARG A 89 3.44 0.69 17.13
CA ARG A 89 3.66 1.97 17.78
C ARG A 89 2.38 2.81 17.83
N THR A 90 1.59 2.78 16.76
CA THR A 90 0.37 3.60 16.66
C THR A 90 -0.87 2.91 17.24
N GLY A 91 -0.76 1.64 17.61
CA GLY A 91 -1.87 0.88 18.15
C GLY A 91 -2.90 0.43 17.12
N ASP A 92 -2.51 0.36 15.86
CA ASP A 92 -3.37 -0.12 14.78
C ASP A 92 -3.35 -1.66 14.75
N LEU A 93 -4.16 -2.25 15.63
CA LEU A 93 -4.17 -3.71 15.84
C LEU A 93 -4.64 -4.48 14.60
N GLN A 94 -5.58 -3.94 13.85
CA GLN A 94 -6.09 -4.61 12.66
C GLN A 94 -5.01 -4.73 11.59
N THR A 95 -4.36 -3.62 11.26
CA THR A 95 -3.27 -3.61 10.28
C THR A 95 -2.11 -4.49 10.75
N LYS A 96 -1.79 -4.43 12.05
CA LYS A 96 -0.75 -5.27 12.63
C LYS A 96 -1.04 -6.76 12.37
N LYS A 97 -2.24 -7.22 12.67
CA LYS A 97 -2.62 -8.62 12.46
C LYS A 97 -2.56 -9.03 11.00
N GLU A 98 -3.03 -8.16 10.11
CA GLU A 98 -2.99 -8.43 8.67
C GLU A 98 -1.54 -8.55 8.18
N ILE A 99 -0.67 -7.64 8.62
CA ILE A 99 0.74 -7.68 8.25
C ILE A 99 1.41 -8.95 8.77
N GLU A 100 1.11 -9.35 10.01
CA GLU A 100 1.66 -10.59 10.58
C GLU A 100 1.30 -11.81 9.73
N VAL A 101 0.07 -11.86 9.22
CA VAL A 101 -0.36 -12.94 8.33
C VAL A 101 0.42 -12.91 7.01
N PHE A 102 0.55 -11.74 6.40
CA PHE A 102 1.28 -11.59 5.14
C PHE A 102 2.75 -11.95 5.29
N LEU A 103 3.38 -11.49 6.38
CA LEU A 103 4.78 -11.80 6.67
C LEU A 103 5.00 -13.30 6.81
N ARG A 104 4.18 -13.95 7.62
CA ARG A 104 4.30 -15.38 7.86
C ARG A 104 4.18 -16.17 6.56
N ARG A 105 3.20 -15.82 5.74
CA ARG A 105 2.96 -16.49 4.48
C ARG A 105 4.11 -16.27 3.50
N LEU A 106 4.61 -15.04 3.42
CA LEU A 106 5.69 -14.69 2.51
C LEU A 106 7.01 -15.33 2.94
N GLU A 107 7.32 -15.32 4.23
CA GLU A 107 8.53 -15.96 4.76
C GLU A 107 8.50 -17.47 4.56
N THR A 108 7.35 -18.10 4.79
CA THR A 108 7.17 -19.53 4.58
C THR A 108 7.34 -19.91 3.10
N ALA A 109 6.74 -19.14 2.20
CA ALA A 109 6.83 -19.40 0.77
C ALA A 109 8.25 -19.26 0.22
N GLY A 110 9.11 -18.49 0.90
CA GLY A 110 10.48 -18.28 0.49
C GLY A 110 11.47 -19.31 1.04
N SER A 111 11.00 -20.26 1.84
CA SER A 111 11.90 -21.25 2.47
C SER A 111 12.14 -22.45 1.58
#